data_daef1bdc27898043e0e490d777893339
#
_entry.id   daef1bdc27898043e0e490d777893339
#
_cell.length_a   1.000
_cell.length_b   1.000
_cell.length_c   1.000
_cell.angle_alpha   90.00
_cell.angle_beta   90.00
_cell.angle_gamma   90.00
#
_symmetry.space_group_name_H-M   'P 1'
#
loop_
_entity.id
_entity.type
_entity.pdbx_description
1 polymer ?
#
loop_
_entity_poly.entity_id
_entity_poly.type
_entity_poly.pdbx_seq_one_letter_code
_entity_poly.pdbx_strand_id
1 'polypeptide(L)'
;MLLLVYPLNAWRDAPVFPTPAGALDGLAQHIALPADAKLLDAGCGMGDGLQALHRAWPQARVYGVEWSWPLRWVSQLRCPRARVRRGDMWGVDWSAYDMVYLFQRPETMSRAAVKSLGEMREGAWLVSLNFPIPDVTPTYIDQLDDGREVYAYRAPLAEVDRESVEADEVAGMLAPSPQGIVVNGQRLYPGRGRPGGTPKRR
;
A
#
# COMPACT_ATOMS: atom_id res chain seq x y z
N MET A 1 12.14 -12.05 -20.48
CA MET A 1 11.13 -13.05 -20.08
C MET A 1 10.22 -12.59 -18.91
N LEU A 2 10.67 -11.69 -18.04
CA LEU A 2 9.82 -11.12 -16.95
C LEU A 2 8.70 -10.19 -17.45
N LEU A 3 8.87 -9.53 -18.60
CA LEU A 3 7.89 -8.58 -19.16
C LEU A 3 6.56 -9.20 -19.63
N LEU A 4 6.51 -10.51 -19.87
CA LEU A 4 5.29 -11.21 -20.31
C LEU A 4 4.38 -11.66 -19.15
N VAL A 5 4.85 -11.55 -17.92
CA VAL A 5 4.19 -12.08 -16.73
C VAL A 5 3.33 -11.01 -16.03
N TYR A 6 3.60 -9.74 -16.29
CA TYR A 6 2.91 -8.61 -15.70
C TYR A 6 2.23 -7.78 -16.79
N PRO A 7 0.92 -7.60 -16.77
CA PRO A 7 0.29 -6.61 -17.65
C PRO A 7 0.89 -5.23 -17.33
N LEU A 8 1.21 -4.47 -18.38
CA LEU A 8 1.87 -3.15 -18.27
C LEU A 8 1.20 -2.19 -17.26
N ASN A 9 -0.08 -2.38 -16.99
CA ASN A 9 -0.85 -1.61 -16.01
C ASN A 9 -0.49 -1.94 -14.56
N ALA A 10 -0.07 -3.17 -14.26
CA ALA A 10 0.31 -3.59 -12.90
C ALA A 10 1.71 -3.09 -12.51
N TRP A 11 2.57 -2.74 -13.49
CA TRP A 11 3.86 -2.08 -13.23
C TRP A 11 3.68 -0.63 -12.75
N ARG A 12 2.50 -0.06 -12.96
CA ARG A 12 2.19 1.30 -12.52
C ARG A 12 1.84 1.38 -11.03
N ASP A 13 1.36 0.29 -10.43
CA ASP A 13 0.64 0.33 -9.17
C ASP A 13 1.37 -0.32 -7.97
N ALA A 14 2.49 -1.02 -8.18
CA ALA A 14 3.24 -1.61 -7.08
C ALA A 14 4.76 -1.45 -7.26
N PRO A 15 5.48 -0.92 -6.26
CA PRO A 15 6.92 -1.05 -6.22
C PRO A 15 7.28 -2.53 -6.06
N VAL A 16 8.22 -3.03 -6.90
CA VAL A 16 8.74 -4.40 -6.78
C VAL A 16 9.81 -4.45 -5.67
N PHE A 17 9.52 -3.84 -4.52
CA PHE A 17 10.43 -3.89 -3.38
C PHE A 17 9.94 -4.94 -2.38
N PRO A 18 10.80 -5.87 -1.98
CA PRO A 18 10.42 -6.87 -1.00
C PRO A 18 10.24 -6.24 0.39
N THR A 19 9.27 -6.74 1.14
CA THR A 19 9.16 -6.47 2.58
C THR A 19 10.35 -7.13 3.28
N PRO A 20 11.13 -6.43 4.11
CA PRO A 20 12.19 -7.07 4.90
C PRO A 20 11.63 -8.11 5.85
N ALA A 21 12.35 -9.19 6.05
CA ALA A 21 11.88 -10.31 6.86
C ALA A 21 11.50 -9.92 8.31
N GLY A 22 12.22 -8.96 8.90
CA GLY A 22 11.96 -8.45 10.26
C GLY A 22 11.13 -7.18 10.34
N ALA A 23 10.55 -6.72 9.22
CA ALA A 23 9.90 -5.40 9.16
C ALA A 23 8.75 -5.18 10.15
N LEU A 24 8.13 -6.24 10.65
CA LEU A 24 6.98 -6.16 11.57
C LEU A 24 7.31 -6.63 13.00
N ASP A 25 8.56 -7.04 13.27
CA ASP A 25 8.95 -7.61 14.55
C ASP A 25 8.83 -6.57 15.70
N GLY A 26 9.15 -5.31 15.44
CA GLY A 26 8.98 -4.21 16.40
C GLY A 26 7.51 -3.94 16.72
N LEU A 27 6.67 -3.87 15.69
CA LEU A 27 5.22 -3.69 15.90
C LEU A 27 4.58 -4.84 16.69
N ALA A 28 5.05 -6.06 16.52
CA ALA A 28 4.51 -7.21 17.24
C ALA A 28 4.71 -7.13 18.76
N GLN A 29 5.65 -6.31 19.22
CA GLN A 29 5.86 -6.05 20.66
C GLN A 29 4.78 -5.10 21.24
N HIS A 30 4.15 -4.29 20.39
CA HIS A 30 3.15 -3.30 20.78
C HIS A 30 1.73 -3.70 20.42
N ILE A 31 1.55 -4.55 19.40
CA ILE A 31 0.26 -4.97 18.89
C ILE A 31 -0.02 -6.43 19.29
N ALA A 32 -0.76 -6.60 20.38
CA ALA A 32 -1.26 -7.90 20.78
C ALA A 32 -2.49 -8.27 19.93
N LEU A 33 -2.43 -9.41 19.25
CA LEU A 33 -3.54 -9.96 18.48
C LEU A 33 -4.01 -11.29 19.07
N PRO A 34 -5.30 -11.66 18.91
CA PRO A 34 -5.78 -13.00 19.25
C PRO A 34 -4.99 -14.09 18.50
N ALA A 35 -4.85 -15.26 19.10
CA ALA A 35 -4.09 -16.37 18.52
C ALA A 35 -4.62 -16.84 17.15
N ASP A 36 -5.91 -16.63 16.86
CA ASP A 36 -6.54 -16.97 15.59
C ASP A 36 -6.85 -15.75 14.72
N ALA A 37 -6.24 -14.60 15.03
CA ALA A 37 -6.40 -13.36 14.27
C ALA A 37 -6.18 -13.57 12.78
N LYS A 38 -6.98 -12.90 11.98
CA LYS A 38 -6.89 -12.95 10.52
C LYS A 38 -6.12 -11.75 10.01
N LEU A 39 -4.97 -11.98 9.39
CA LEU A 39 -4.11 -10.95 8.84
C LEU A 39 -4.14 -11.02 7.31
N LEU A 40 -4.34 -9.88 6.66
CA LEU A 40 -4.35 -9.77 5.19
C LEU A 40 -3.09 -9.04 4.73
N ASP A 41 -2.35 -9.61 3.81
CA ASP A 41 -1.36 -8.91 2.97
C ASP A 41 -2.06 -8.52 1.65
N ALA A 42 -2.38 -7.25 1.51
CA ALA A 42 -3.15 -6.73 0.39
C ALA A 42 -2.21 -6.31 -0.76
N GLY A 43 -2.12 -7.16 -1.78
CA GLY A 43 -1.14 -7.05 -2.85
C GLY A 43 0.16 -7.77 -2.52
N CYS A 44 0.06 -9.03 -2.11
CA CYS A 44 1.18 -9.76 -1.47
C CYS A 44 2.37 -10.08 -2.40
N GLY A 45 2.29 -9.78 -3.68
CA GLY A 45 3.39 -9.98 -4.63
C GLY A 45 3.99 -11.39 -4.56
N MET A 46 5.29 -11.48 -4.27
CA MET A 46 6.02 -12.74 -4.10
C MET A 46 5.89 -13.34 -2.68
N GLY A 47 5.17 -12.69 -1.76
CA GLY A 47 4.88 -13.21 -0.43
C GLY A 47 5.85 -12.78 0.68
N ASP A 48 6.66 -11.76 0.45
CA ASP A 48 7.60 -11.27 1.47
C ASP A 48 6.84 -10.67 2.68
N GLY A 49 5.75 -9.93 2.44
CA GLY A 49 4.86 -9.45 3.50
C GLY A 49 4.15 -10.59 4.26
N LEU A 50 3.74 -11.65 3.55
CA LEU A 50 3.16 -12.85 4.19
C LEU A 50 4.15 -13.52 5.16
N GLN A 51 5.43 -13.58 4.79
CA GLN A 51 6.48 -14.13 5.64
C GLN A 51 6.71 -13.23 6.86
N ALA A 52 6.75 -11.90 6.67
CA ALA A 52 6.90 -10.95 7.77
C ALA A 52 5.74 -11.03 8.76
N LEU A 53 4.49 -11.07 8.28
CA LEU A 53 3.30 -11.26 9.10
C LEU A 53 3.33 -12.58 9.89
N HIS A 54 3.72 -13.66 9.24
CA HIS A 54 3.78 -14.98 9.88
C HIS A 54 4.89 -15.08 10.92
N ARG A 55 6.00 -14.36 10.71
CA ARG A 55 7.09 -14.25 11.66
C ARG A 55 6.67 -13.43 12.89
N ALA A 56 6.05 -12.27 12.68
CA ALA A 56 5.65 -11.36 13.73
C ALA A 56 4.49 -11.91 14.59
N TRP A 57 3.53 -12.59 13.95
CA TRP A 57 2.38 -13.21 14.63
C TRP A 57 2.21 -14.67 14.21
N PRO A 58 3.05 -15.60 14.74
CA PRO A 58 3.12 -16.99 14.27
C PRO A 58 1.85 -17.82 14.49
N GLN A 59 0.97 -17.39 15.38
CA GLN A 59 -0.30 -18.05 15.69
C GLN A 59 -1.48 -17.51 14.87
N ALA A 60 -1.29 -16.39 14.17
CA ALA A 60 -2.33 -15.79 13.33
C ALA A 60 -2.54 -16.57 12.04
N ARG A 61 -3.73 -16.38 11.46
CA ARG A 61 -4.09 -16.91 10.13
C ARG A 61 -3.76 -15.86 9.08
N VAL A 62 -2.75 -16.11 8.26
CA VAL A 62 -2.30 -15.15 7.25
C VAL A 62 -2.97 -15.44 5.91
N TYR A 63 -3.48 -14.38 5.31
CA TYR A 63 -4.13 -14.38 4.01
C TYR A 63 -3.38 -13.42 3.08
N GLY A 64 -3.35 -13.74 1.78
CA GLY A 64 -2.80 -12.88 0.75
C GLY A 64 -3.76 -12.70 -0.40
N VAL A 65 -3.72 -11.52 -1.01
CA VAL A 65 -4.38 -11.28 -2.29
C VAL A 65 -3.36 -10.76 -3.29
N GLU A 66 -3.36 -11.34 -4.50
CA GLU A 66 -2.44 -10.95 -5.56
C GLU A 66 -3.16 -11.01 -6.91
N TRP A 67 -3.02 -9.95 -7.70
CA TRP A 67 -3.65 -9.86 -9.02
C TRP A 67 -2.98 -10.75 -10.06
N SER A 68 -1.65 -10.83 -10.03
CA SER A 68 -0.85 -11.60 -10.98
C SER A 68 -0.92 -13.10 -10.70
N TRP A 69 -1.34 -13.90 -11.70
CA TRP A 69 -1.34 -15.35 -11.59
C TRP A 69 0.02 -15.94 -11.23
N PRO A 70 1.13 -15.59 -11.91
CA PRO A 70 2.45 -16.13 -11.58
C PRO A 70 2.92 -15.75 -10.17
N LEU A 71 2.74 -14.49 -9.75
CA LEU A 71 3.15 -14.06 -8.41
C LEU A 71 2.31 -14.74 -7.32
N ARG A 72 1.01 -14.89 -7.54
CA ARG A 72 0.13 -15.66 -6.65
C ARG A 72 0.65 -17.09 -6.45
N TRP A 73 1.08 -17.76 -7.53
CA TRP A 73 1.66 -19.10 -7.41
C TRP A 73 2.99 -19.10 -6.66
N VAL A 74 3.87 -18.15 -6.96
CA VAL A 74 5.15 -17.99 -6.25
C VAL A 74 4.91 -17.74 -4.76
N SER A 75 4.03 -16.80 -4.41
CA SER A 75 3.74 -16.49 -3.01
C SER A 75 3.13 -17.68 -2.27
N GLN A 76 2.24 -18.46 -2.89
CA GLN A 76 1.67 -19.66 -2.27
C GLN A 76 2.72 -20.75 -2.04
N LEU A 77 3.68 -20.92 -2.96
CA LEU A 77 4.77 -21.88 -2.79
C LEU A 77 5.76 -21.46 -1.69
N ARG A 78 6.09 -20.16 -1.63
CA ARG A 78 6.98 -19.59 -0.60
C ARG A 78 6.34 -19.55 0.79
N CYS A 79 5.01 -19.41 0.85
CA CYS A 79 4.26 -19.27 2.09
C CYS A 79 3.14 -20.33 2.17
N PRO A 80 3.47 -21.62 2.33
CA PRO A 80 2.48 -22.71 2.28
C PRO A 80 1.45 -22.65 3.42
N ARG A 81 1.78 -21.97 4.52
CA ARG A 81 0.87 -21.76 5.65
C ARG A 81 -0.12 -20.61 5.41
N ALA A 82 0.18 -19.68 4.51
CA ALA A 82 -0.72 -18.60 4.13
C ALA A 82 -1.76 -19.09 3.11
N ARG A 83 -2.93 -18.45 3.09
CA ARG A 83 -3.96 -18.68 2.08
C ARG A 83 -3.94 -17.56 1.06
N VAL A 84 -3.30 -17.81 -0.09
CA VAL A 84 -3.19 -16.80 -1.15
C VAL A 84 -4.25 -17.02 -2.21
N ARG A 85 -5.07 -16.00 -2.46
CA ARG A 85 -6.05 -16.00 -3.56
C ARG A 85 -5.69 -14.97 -4.62
N ARG A 86 -6.13 -15.23 -5.85
CA ARG A 86 -6.06 -14.23 -6.90
C ARG A 86 -7.20 -13.23 -6.72
N GLY A 87 -6.90 -11.95 -6.88
CA GLY A 87 -7.92 -10.90 -6.83
C GLY A 87 -7.33 -9.51 -6.80
N ASP A 88 -8.21 -8.53 -6.92
CA ASP A 88 -7.90 -7.14 -6.66
C ASP A 88 -7.99 -6.87 -5.15
N MET A 89 -6.95 -6.28 -4.57
CA MET A 89 -6.92 -5.93 -3.16
C MET A 89 -8.04 -4.95 -2.76
N TRP A 90 -8.43 -4.09 -3.69
CA TRP A 90 -9.50 -3.12 -3.47
C TRP A 90 -10.90 -3.74 -3.46
N GLY A 91 -11.08 -4.89 -4.11
CA GLY A 91 -12.33 -5.65 -4.11
C GLY A 91 -12.46 -6.66 -2.94
N VAL A 92 -11.44 -6.77 -2.08
CA VAL A 92 -11.50 -7.62 -0.89
C VAL A 92 -12.21 -6.89 0.24
N ASP A 93 -13.13 -7.53 0.91
CA ASP A 93 -13.77 -7.01 2.13
C ASP A 93 -12.77 -7.05 3.30
N TRP A 94 -12.36 -5.85 3.78
CA TRP A 94 -11.43 -5.70 4.88
C TRP A 94 -12.07 -5.91 6.27
N SER A 95 -13.40 -5.92 6.36
CA SER A 95 -14.11 -6.16 7.63
C SER A 95 -13.85 -7.55 8.21
N ALA A 96 -13.44 -8.49 7.36
CA ALA A 96 -13.16 -9.87 7.73
C ALA A 96 -11.83 -10.08 8.48
N TYR A 97 -10.98 -9.03 8.57
CA TYR A 97 -9.61 -9.14 9.07
C TYR A 97 -9.38 -8.29 10.32
N ASP A 98 -8.49 -8.77 11.18
CA ASP A 98 -8.04 -8.08 12.38
C ASP A 98 -6.88 -7.14 12.08
N MET A 99 -6.15 -7.41 10.99
CA MET A 99 -5.11 -6.53 10.47
C MET A 99 -5.07 -6.62 8.94
N VAL A 100 -4.90 -5.45 8.29
CA VAL A 100 -4.58 -5.32 6.87
C VAL A 100 -3.22 -4.68 6.73
N TYR A 101 -2.30 -5.38 6.07
CA TYR A 101 -0.95 -4.90 5.77
C TYR A 101 -0.87 -4.45 4.32
N LEU A 102 -0.22 -3.31 4.11
CA LEU A 102 -0.02 -2.67 2.82
C LEU A 102 1.46 -2.35 2.60
N PHE A 103 1.96 -2.65 1.41
CA PHE A 103 3.17 -2.02 0.88
C PHE A 103 2.85 -1.50 -0.51
N GLN A 104 2.23 -0.33 -0.54
CA GLN A 104 1.70 0.29 -1.74
C GLN A 104 2.35 1.64 -1.99
N ARG A 105 2.08 2.24 -3.15
CA ARG A 105 2.57 3.57 -3.50
C ARG A 105 1.89 4.66 -2.67
N PRO A 106 2.57 5.79 -2.44
CA PRO A 106 2.00 6.90 -1.68
C PRO A 106 0.68 7.41 -2.28
N GLU A 107 0.54 7.39 -3.61
CA GLU A 107 -0.67 7.88 -4.30
C GLU A 107 -1.92 7.04 -4.00
N THR A 108 -1.75 5.83 -3.47
CA THR A 108 -2.88 4.94 -3.13
C THR A 108 -3.25 4.97 -1.65
N MET A 109 -2.49 5.70 -0.82
CA MET A 109 -2.69 5.67 0.63
C MET A 109 -3.98 6.39 1.07
N SER A 110 -4.38 7.46 0.39
CA SER A 110 -5.69 8.10 0.62
C SER A 110 -6.84 7.12 0.35
N ARG A 111 -6.78 6.35 -0.74
CA ARG A 111 -7.76 5.31 -1.03
C ARG A 111 -7.79 4.20 0.03
N ALA A 112 -6.63 3.82 0.55
CA ALA A 112 -6.55 2.86 1.65
C ALA A 112 -7.21 3.38 2.92
N ALA A 113 -7.07 4.68 3.21
CA ALA A 113 -7.75 5.34 4.33
C ALA A 113 -9.27 5.26 4.21
N VAL A 114 -9.82 5.67 3.05
CA VAL A 114 -11.28 5.62 2.79
C VAL A 114 -11.81 4.20 2.94
N LYS A 115 -11.12 3.23 2.35
CA LYS A 115 -11.52 1.82 2.44
C LYS A 115 -11.46 1.31 3.88
N SER A 116 -10.44 1.67 4.64
CA SER A 116 -10.33 1.32 6.06
C SER A 116 -11.49 1.88 6.88
N LEU A 117 -11.83 3.15 6.67
CA LEU A 117 -12.97 3.80 7.35
C LEU A 117 -14.31 3.16 7.00
N GLY A 118 -14.48 2.75 5.76
CA GLY A 118 -15.73 2.14 5.29
C GLY A 118 -15.92 0.69 5.70
N GLU A 119 -14.85 -0.07 5.90
CA GLU A 119 -14.92 -1.51 6.03
C GLU A 119 -14.30 -2.06 7.31
N MET A 120 -13.20 -1.51 7.84
CA MET A 120 -12.50 -2.13 8.95
C MET A 120 -13.28 -2.01 10.25
N ARG A 121 -13.27 -3.08 11.03
CA ARG A 121 -13.92 -3.13 12.34
C ARG A 121 -13.17 -2.27 13.35
N GLU A 122 -13.89 -1.75 14.31
CA GLU A 122 -13.28 -1.10 15.47
C GLU A 122 -12.25 -2.01 16.15
N GLY A 123 -11.09 -1.44 16.43
CA GLY A 123 -9.95 -2.14 17.03
C GLY A 123 -9.08 -2.94 16.07
N ALA A 124 -9.47 -3.09 14.79
CA ALA A 124 -8.60 -3.68 13.77
C ALA A 124 -7.43 -2.75 13.42
N TRP A 125 -6.41 -3.28 12.77
CA TRP A 125 -5.19 -2.57 12.45
C TRP A 125 -4.99 -2.41 10.94
N LEU A 126 -4.73 -1.19 10.50
CA LEU A 126 -4.16 -0.91 9.19
C LEU A 126 -2.66 -0.66 9.36
N VAL A 127 -1.84 -1.42 8.66
CA VAL A 127 -0.37 -1.33 8.74
C VAL A 127 0.19 -1.04 7.36
N SER A 128 1.00 -0.01 7.25
CA SER A 128 1.65 0.39 6.00
C SER A 128 3.16 0.43 6.15
N LEU A 129 3.88 -0.15 5.18
CA LEU A 129 5.33 -0.03 5.08
C LEU A 129 5.70 1.16 4.21
N ASN A 130 6.57 2.02 4.75
CA ASN A 130 7.26 3.14 4.10
C ASN A 130 6.39 4.35 3.72
N PHE A 131 5.07 4.20 3.60
CA PHE A 131 4.21 5.31 3.20
C PHE A 131 3.10 5.53 4.22
N PRO A 132 3.07 6.71 4.89
CA PRO A 132 2.00 7.03 5.83
C PRO A 132 0.67 7.30 5.10
N ILE A 133 -0.42 7.19 5.85
CA ILE A 133 -1.71 7.71 5.41
C ILE A 133 -1.68 9.24 5.57
N PRO A 134 -2.00 10.01 4.51
CA PRO A 134 -2.07 11.47 4.60
C PRO A 134 -3.05 11.91 5.68
N ASP A 135 -2.69 12.96 6.43
CA ASP A 135 -3.51 13.65 7.43
C ASP A 135 -4.03 12.77 8.58
N VAL A 136 -3.50 11.55 8.74
CA VAL A 136 -3.85 10.63 9.83
C VAL A 136 -2.65 10.34 10.70
N THR A 137 -2.78 10.61 12.00
CA THR A 137 -1.74 10.29 12.98
C THR A 137 -1.69 8.78 13.23
N PRO A 138 -0.56 8.10 12.99
CA PRO A 138 -0.41 6.69 13.29
C PRO A 138 -0.44 6.44 14.81
N THR A 139 -0.97 5.30 15.22
CA THR A 139 -0.95 4.85 16.62
C THR A 139 0.47 4.45 17.02
N TYR A 140 1.22 3.80 16.11
CA TYR A 140 2.61 3.43 16.27
C TYR A 140 3.40 3.68 14.99
N ILE A 141 4.66 4.07 15.16
CA ILE A 141 5.66 4.13 14.10
C ILE A 141 6.85 3.29 14.56
N ASP A 142 7.30 2.39 13.69
CA ASP A 142 8.50 1.60 13.90
C ASP A 142 9.52 1.91 12.80
N GLN A 143 10.76 2.21 13.17
CA GLN A 143 11.82 2.55 12.23
C GLN A 143 12.72 1.35 11.99
N LEU A 144 12.89 0.98 10.73
CA LEU A 144 13.74 -0.13 10.33
C LEU A 144 15.21 0.32 10.18
N ASP A 145 16.15 -0.63 10.28
CA ASP A 145 17.60 -0.38 10.14
C ASP A 145 17.97 0.21 8.76
N ASP A 146 17.18 0.00 7.74
CA ASP A 146 17.38 0.52 6.39
C ASP A 146 16.79 1.92 6.16
N GLY A 147 16.25 2.54 7.21
CA GLY A 147 15.67 3.88 7.21
C GLY A 147 14.20 3.94 6.76
N ARG A 148 13.59 2.80 6.41
CA ARG A 148 12.14 2.74 6.16
C ARG A 148 11.38 2.76 7.47
N GLU A 149 10.10 3.15 7.41
CA GLU A 149 9.21 3.20 8.55
C GLU A 149 8.00 2.32 8.34
N VAL A 150 7.49 1.75 9.42
CA VAL A 150 6.23 1.00 9.43
C VAL A 150 5.23 1.78 10.27
N TYR A 151 4.12 2.13 9.66
CA TYR A 151 3.05 2.90 10.28
C TYR A 151 1.89 1.97 10.63
N ALA A 152 1.45 2.01 11.88
CA ALA A 152 0.28 1.25 12.32
C ALA A 152 -0.82 2.18 12.83
N TYR A 153 -2.01 2.00 12.28
CA TYR A 153 -3.20 2.77 12.60
C TYR A 153 -4.27 1.85 13.18
N ARG A 154 -4.90 2.25 14.28
CA ARG A 154 -6.00 1.52 14.85
C ARG A 154 -7.32 2.05 14.30
N ALA A 155 -8.18 1.17 13.80
CA ALA A 155 -9.48 1.53 13.30
C ALA A 155 -10.49 1.83 14.45
N PRO A 156 -11.44 2.78 14.28
CA PRO A 156 -11.56 3.67 13.12
C PRO A 156 -10.41 4.69 13.08
N LEU A 157 -9.98 5.06 11.87
CA LEU A 157 -8.96 6.09 11.71
C LEU A 157 -9.54 7.41 12.24
N ALA A 158 -8.87 8.02 13.21
CA ALA A 158 -9.22 9.34 13.69
C ALA A 158 -8.79 10.40 12.65
N GLU A 159 -9.60 11.43 12.46
CA GLU A 159 -9.25 12.63 11.70
C GLU A 159 -8.98 12.46 10.19
N VAL A 160 -9.63 11.52 9.52
CA VAL A 160 -9.69 11.56 8.04
C VAL A 160 -10.83 12.49 7.62
N ASP A 161 -10.49 13.62 7.07
CA ASP A 161 -11.44 14.46 6.34
C ASP A 161 -11.84 13.75 5.03
N ARG A 162 -13.04 13.18 5.00
CA ARG A 162 -13.57 12.47 3.84
C ARG A 162 -13.66 13.34 2.60
N GLU A 163 -13.89 14.64 2.79
CA GLU A 163 -14.05 15.60 1.70
C GLU A 163 -12.70 15.84 0.98
N SER A 164 -11.59 15.92 1.73
CA SER A 164 -10.24 16.05 1.15
C SER A 164 -9.80 14.79 0.42
N VAL A 165 -10.14 13.61 0.94
CA VAL A 165 -9.75 12.33 0.34
C VAL A 165 -10.51 12.06 -0.96
N GLU A 166 -11.81 12.37 -1.03
CA GLU A 166 -12.58 12.26 -2.27
C GLU A 166 -12.09 13.25 -3.33
N ALA A 167 -11.68 14.48 -2.92
CA ALA A 167 -11.11 15.46 -3.82
C ALA A 167 -9.78 15.00 -4.43
N ASP A 168 -8.91 14.40 -3.63
CA ASP A 168 -7.63 13.85 -4.09
C ASP A 168 -7.80 12.60 -4.98
N GLU A 169 -8.77 11.74 -4.69
CA GLU A 169 -9.08 10.58 -5.54
C GLU A 169 -9.60 11.05 -6.91
N VAL A 170 -10.50 12.04 -6.95
CA VAL A 170 -10.99 12.64 -8.18
C VAL A 170 -9.88 13.37 -8.93
N ALA A 171 -9.02 14.12 -8.23
CA ALA A 171 -7.86 14.77 -8.83
C ALA A 171 -6.84 13.76 -9.41
N GLY A 172 -6.60 12.66 -8.71
CA GLY A 172 -5.75 11.57 -9.19
C GLY A 172 -6.31 10.85 -10.41
N MET A 173 -7.63 10.72 -10.53
CA MET A 173 -8.31 10.17 -11.72
C MET A 173 -8.29 11.13 -12.91
N LEU A 174 -8.29 12.44 -12.65
CA LEU A 174 -8.29 13.51 -13.67
C LEU A 174 -6.87 13.99 -14.02
N ALA A 175 -5.84 13.61 -13.26
CA ALA A 175 -4.47 13.99 -13.54
C ALA A 175 -4.05 13.50 -14.94
N PRO A 176 -3.58 14.40 -15.82
CA PRO A 176 -3.15 14.01 -17.16
C PRO A 176 -1.98 13.05 -17.05
N SER A 177 -2.08 11.95 -17.80
CA SER A 177 -0.99 10.97 -17.92
C SER A 177 0.33 11.69 -18.19
N PRO A 178 1.47 11.25 -17.59
CA PRO A 178 2.78 11.82 -17.86
C PRO A 178 3.23 11.71 -19.33
N GLN A 179 2.41 11.15 -20.20
CA GLN A 179 2.67 10.98 -21.63
C GLN A 179 2.38 12.24 -22.49
N GLY A 180 1.99 13.39 -21.89
CA GLY A 180 1.72 14.63 -22.63
C GLY A 180 0.41 14.55 -23.44
N ILE A 181 -0.22 15.70 -23.62
CA ILE A 181 -1.42 15.84 -24.45
C ILE A 181 -0.96 15.89 -25.90
N VAL A 182 -1.49 15.02 -26.77
CA VAL A 182 -1.27 15.08 -28.20
C VAL A 182 -2.35 15.94 -28.83
N VAL A 183 -1.98 17.12 -29.33
CA VAL A 183 -2.86 17.99 -30.12
C VAL A 183 -2.29 18.09 -31.53
N ASN A 184 -3.09 17.75 -32.55
CA ASN A 184 -2.71 17.78 -33.95
C ASN A 184 -1.41 17.01 -34.28
N GLY A 185 -1.20 15.84 -33.66
CA GLY A 185 -0.03 14.99 -33.93
C GLY A 185 1.28 15.43 -33.26
N GLN A 186 1.29 16.54 -32.52
CA GLN A 186 2.44 16.97 -31.71
C GLN A 186 2.22 16.76 -30.23
N ARG A 187 3.22 16.19 -29.53
CA ARG A 187 3.23 16.02 -28.08
C ARG A 187 3.63 17.31 -27.40
N LEU A 188 2.74 17.89 -26.61
CA LEU A 188 3.01 19.02 -25.74
C LEU A 188 3.29 18.52 -24.31
N TYR A 189 4.50 18.78 -23.81
CA TYR A 189 4.85 18.56 -22.42
C TYR A 189 4.56 19.84 -21.63
N PRO A 190 4.00 19.78 -20.41
CA PRO A 190 3.89 20.95 -19.56
C PRO A 190 5.30 21.48 -19.27
N GLY A 191 5.55 22.72 -19.69
CA GLY A 191 6.87 23.34 -19.63
C GLY A 191 7.40 23.44 -18.20
N ARG A 192 8.65 23.03 -17.99
CA ARG A 192 9.41 23.37 -16.79
C ARG A 192 9.58 24.90 -16.78
N GLY A 193 8.99 25.56 -15.78
CA GLY A 193 9.19 26.99 -15.55
C GLY A 193 10.68 27.30 -15.42
N ARG A 194 11.21 28.19 -16.24
CA ARG A 194 12.56 28.74 -16.07
C ARG A 194 12.61 29.57 -14.80
N PRO A 195 13.63 29.42 -13.96
CA PRO A 195 13.84 30.35 -12.85
C PRO A 195 14.15 31.75 -13.44
N GLY A 196 13.39 32.74 -12.96
CA GLY A 196 13.46 34.12 -13.40
C GLY A 196 14.85 34.75 -13.17
N GLY A 197 15.41 35.34 -14.21
CA GLY A 197 16.59 36.18 -14.14
C GLY A 197 16.27 37.50 -13.47
N THR A 198 17.10 37.89 -12.51
CA THR A 198 17.12 39.20 -11.85
C THR A 198 17.43 40.33 -12.84
N PRO A 199 16.71 41.48 -12.82
CA PRO A 199 17.05 42.62 -13.63
C PRO A 199 18.26 43.36 -13.04
N LYS A 200 19.33 43.53 -13.80
CA LYS A 200 20.41 44.47 -13.48
C LYS A 200 19.88 45.90 -13.61
N ARG A 201 19.96 46.67 -12.50
CA ARG A 201 19.84 48.15 -12.54
C ARG A 201 21.11 48.75 -13.20
N ARG A 202 20.90 49.68 -14.06
CA ARG A 202 21.81 50.81 -14.36
C ARG A 202 21.27 52.01 -13.64
#